data_befaf85a30be8e516d0112111601a41d
#
_entry.id   befaf85a30be8e516d0112111601a41d
#
_cell.length_a   1.000
_cell.length_b   1.000
_cell.length_c   1.000
_cell.angle_alpha   90.00
_cell.angle_beta   90.00
_cell.angle_gamma   90.00
#
_symmetry.space_group_name_H-M   'P 1'
#
loop_
_entity.id
_entity.type
_entity.pdbx_description
1 polymer ?
#
loop_
_entity_poly.entity_id
_entity_poly.type
_entity_poly.pdbx_seq_one_letter_code
_entity_poly.pdbx_strand_id
1 'polypeptide(L)'
;KYALYLRYLYEFSGIIDKDISKFQRNDIDKFVVFLSGYDPNSSLADSFYTYSSKSEETIAAIFNVVKEYVDYCGYASSRYFNNFRGIKKRAYSKSKNNVICPKFISAREMSLILNYIDSDDSLDKETKMKYSLIFKLMFNKGLRIGEVLGITIEDFEEVYSNEGDLYYKLYIRNRMSDNADQRAKRCLTMNGQYSYNAPIYHRLDIGYQQVFLSEEFHNDIIEYFDTMSARFKRENKTLSKADAIDGVSENWYIFYNKKKPTPLSKDILYNYTREMFKNLNIHIDKYVRTNNLFHRFRHGFCMYLLYVENIPPLQACKLTRHRNAEGLAIYNNPTEDMLAELMMQVEEGTEFYG
;
A
#
# COMPACT_ATOMS: atom_id res chain seq x y z
N LYS A 1 11.86 -6.97 8.19
CA LYS A 1 11.84 -7.83 6.99
C LYS A 1 13.16 -8.58 6.86
N TYR A 2 14.33 -7.94 6.98
CA TYR A 2 15.66 -8.59 6.93
C TYR A 2 15.81 -9.68 8.01
N ALA A 3 15.48 -9.37 9.27
CA ALA A 3 15.54 -10.35 10.36
C ALA A 3 14.66 -11.59 10.10
N LEU A 4 13.47 -11.42 9.49
CA LEU A 4 12.61 -12.53 9.12
C LEU A 4 13.25 -13.41 8.04
N TYR A 5 13.97 -12.82 7.08
CA TYR A 5 14.63 -13.56 6.01
C TYR A 5 15.84 -14.34 6.54
N LEU A 6 16.62 -13.72 7.44
CA LEU A 6 17.72 -14.41 8.11
C LEU A 6 17.23 -15.53 9.03
N ARG A 7 16.06 -15.38 9.65
CA ARG A 7 15.44 -16.45 10.45
C ARG A 7 15.32 -17.75 9.62
N TYR A 8 14.91 -17.69 8.35
CA TYR A 8 14.86 -18.90 7.51
C TYR A 8 16.22 -19.55 7.31
N LEU A 9 17.30 -18.76 7.22
CA LEU A 9 18.64 -19.29 7.10
C LEU A 9 19.07 -20.05 8.37
N TYR A 10 18.77 -19.48 9.54
CA TYR A 10 19.10 -20.12 10.83
C TYR A 10 18.21 -21.34 11.12
N GLU A 11 16.92 -21.29 10.78
CA GLU A 11 16.04 -22.46 10.86
C GLU A 11 16.56 -23.61 10.00
N PHE A 12 16.94 -23.31 8.77
CA PHE A 12 17.52 -24.30 7.86
C PHE A 12 18.87 -24.87 8.39
N SER A 13 19.75 -24.00 8.90
CA SER A 13 21.01 -24.40 9.54
C SER A 13 20.77 -25.41 10.68
N GLY A 14 19.74 -25.15 11.50
CA GLY A 14 19.33 -26.08 12.57
C GLY A 14 18.77 -27.41 12.03
N ILE A 15 17.99 -27.39 10.95
CA ILE A 15 17.40 -28.59 10.36
C ILE A 15 18.46 -29.54 9.80
N ILE A 16 19.50 -29.00 9.16
CA ILE A 16 20.58 -29.81 8.59
C ILE A 16 21.76 -30.02 9.54
N ASP A 17 21.65 -29.50 10.77
CA ASP A 17 22.70 -29.55 11.82
C ASP A 17 24.07 -29.12 11.29
N LYS A 18 24.12 -27.97 10.64
CA LYS A 18 25.36 -27.48 9.99
C LYS A 18 25.50 -25.97 10.14
N ASP A 19 26.71 -25.54 10.56
CA ASP A 19 27.03 -24.12 10.67
C ASP A 19 27.03 -23.42 9.30
N ILE A 20 26.44 -22.22 9.25
CA ILE A 20 26.26 -21.42 8.02
C ILE A 20 27.61 -21.15 7.34
N SER A 21 28.68 -20.92 8.11
CA SER A 21 30.02 -20.65 7.57
C SER A 21 30.60 -21.85 6.78
N LYS A 22 30.10 -23.05 7.06
CA LYS A 22 30.54 -24.32 6.44
C LYS A 22 29.63 -24.79 5.32
N PHE A 23 28.61 -24.03 4.93
CA PHE A 23 27.71 -24.41 3.85
C PHE A 23 28.47 -24.56 2.53
N GLN A 24 28.09 -25.57 1.79
CA GLN A 24 28.63 -25.91 0.45
C GLN A 24 27.51 -25.77 -0.58
N ARG A 25 27.81 -25.95 -1.86
CA ARG A 25 26.85 -25.82 -2.95
C ARG A 25 25.59 -26.67 -2.74
N ASN A 26 25.75 -27.93 -2.33
CA ASN A 26 24.62 -28.83 -2.07
C ASN A 26 23.71 -28.32 -0.94
N ASP A 27 24.26 -27.66 0.08
CA ASP A 27 23.46 -27.08 1.16
C ASP A 27 22.65 -25.90 0.66
N ILE A 28 23.16 -25.15 -0.31
CA ILE A 28 22.41 -24.04 -0.94
C ILE A 28 21.26 -24.60 -1.79
N ASP A 29 21.46 -25.69 -2.51
CA ASP A 29 20.39 -26.36 -3.26
C ASP A 29 19.29 -26.86 -2.29
N LYS A 30 19.67 -27.48 -1.17
CA LYS A 30 18.77 -27.91 -0.10
C LYS A 30 18.05 -26.73 0.56
N PHE A 31 18.68 -25.57 0.70
CA PHE A 31 18.04 -24.37 1.22
C PHE A 31 16.91 -23.89 0.31
N VAL A 32 17.07 -23.98 -1.01
CA VAL A 32 15.98 -23.67 -1.96
C VAL A 32 14.85 -24.67 -1.81
N VAL A 33 15.14 -25.95 -1.66
CA VAL A 33 14.13 -27.01 -1.43
C VAL A 33 13.33 -26.70 -0.17
N PHE A 34 13.99 -26.36 0.93
CA PHE A 34 13.33 -25.94 2.18
C PHE A 34 12.44 -24.71 1.99
N LEU A 35 12.93 -23.67 1.30
CA LEU A 35 12.13 -22.46 1.03
C LEU A 35 10.95 -22.74 0.09
N SER A 36 11.05 -23.77 -0.74
CA SER A 36 9.96 -24.25 -1.59
C SER A 36 8.92 -25.08 -0.84
N GLY A 37 9.14 -25.37 0.44
CA GLY A 37 8.21 -26.05 1.32
C GLY A 37 8.49 -27.54 1.52
N TYR A 38 9.58 -28.08 0.96
CA TYR A 38 9.92 -29.50 1.04
C TYR A 38 10.95 -29.77 2.14
N ASP A 39 10.97 -31.00 2.64
CA ASP A 39 12.02 -31.43 3.58
C ASP A 39 13.38 -31.53 2.85
N PRO A 40 14.39 -30.77 3.27
CA PRO A 40 15.69 -30.76 2.64
C PRO A 40 16.48 -32.08 2.84
N ASN A 41 16.05 -32.95 3.74
CA ASN A 41 16.68 -34.24 4.03
C ASN A 41 15.96 -35.43 3.38
N SER A 42 14.77 -35.22 2.80
CA SER A 42 14.03 -36.27 2.09
C SER A 42 14.51 -36.44 0.64
N SER A 43 14.34 -37.64 0.07
CA SER A 43 14.48 -37.81 -1.36
C SER A 43 13.30 -37.13 -2.07
N LEU A 44 13.51 -36.59 -3.28
CA LEU A 44 12.46 -35.92 -4.07
C LEU A 44 11.24 -36.83 -4.36
N ALA A 45 11.40 -38.15 -4.25
CA ALA A 45 10.35 -39.12 -4.47
C ALA A 45 9.33 -39.21 -3.30
N ASP A 46 9.73 -38.82 -2.09
CA ASP A 46 8.93 -38.93 -0.86
C ASP A 46 8.50 -37.56 -0.31
N SER A 47 8.64 -36.49 -1.09
CA SER A 47 8.50 -35.12 -0.60
C SER A 47 7.05 -34.67 -0.53
N PHE A 48 6.46 -34.77 0.66
CA PHE A 48 5.27 -34.00 1.02
C PHE A 48 5.69 -32.58 1.44
N TYR A 49 4.76 -31.60 1.27
CA TYR A 49 4.97 -30.24 1.79
C TYR A 49 5.05 -30.28 3.32
N THR A 50 6.25 -30.19 3.85
CA THR A 50 6.51 -30.21 5.30
C THR A 50 6.55 -28.78 5.86
N TYR A 51 6.91 -27.81 5.02
CA TYR A 51 7.06 -26.41 5.40
C TYR A 51 6.19 -25.51 4.53
N SER A 52 5.97 -24.28 5.00
CA SER A 52 5.22 -23.27 4.24
C SER A 52 6.00 -22.83 2.99
N SER A 53 5.53 -23.24 1.80
CA SER A 53 6.11 -22.86 0.51
C SER A 53 6.17 -21.34 0.32
N LYS A 54 7.26 -20.84 -0.23
CA LYS A 54 7.46 -19.42 -0.61
C LYS A 54 7.40 -19.28 -2.13
N SER A 55 6.88 -18.12 -2.60
CA SER A 55 6.94 -17.81 -4.03
C SER A 55 8.38 -17.59 -4.51
N GLU A 56 8.64 -17.81 -5.81
CA GLU A 56 9.96 -17.60 -6.42
C GLU A 56 10.52 -16.19 -6.13
N GLU A 57 9.66 -15.15 -6.16
CA GLU A 57 10.09 -13.78 -5.84
C GLU A 57 10.48 -13.63 -4.37
N THR A 58 9.78 -14.34 -3.47
CA THR A 58 10.10 -14.34 -2.05
C THR A 58 11.43 -15.06 -1.81
N ILE A 59 11.65 -16.21 -2.47
CA ILE A 59 12.90 -16.96 -2.41
C ILE A 59 14.05 -16.09 -2.91
N ALA A 60 13.90 -15.42 -4.06
CA ALA A 60 14.91 -14.51 -4.59
C ALA A 60 15.23 -13.35 -3.63
N ALA A 61 14.20 -12.79 -2.97
CA ALA A 61 14.38 -11.73 -1.97
C ALA A 61 15.11 -12.23 -0.71
N ILE A 62 14.83 -13.45 -0.25
CA ILE A 62 15.54 -14.10 0.86
C ILE A 62 17.01 -14.29 0.49
N PHE A 63 17.28 -14.83 -0.70
CA PHE A 63 18.65 -15.05 -1.17
C PHE A 63 19.47 -13.78 -1.25
N ASN A 64 18.90 -12.67 -1.72
CA ASN A 64 19.61 -11.39 -1.76
C ASN A 64 20.05 -10.94 -0.36
N VAL A 65 19.16 -11.05 0.63
CA VAL A 65 19.48 -10.68 2.02
C VAL A 65 20.51 -11.64 2.63
N VAL A 66 20.36 -12.95 2.37
CA VAL A 66 21.31 -13.97 2.85
C VAL A 66 22.70 -13.74 2.27
N LYS A 67 22.82 -13.43 0.98
CA LYS A 67 24.09 -13.08 0.33
C LYS A 67 24.77 -11.91 1.03
N GLU A 68 24.06 -10.80 1.18
CA GLU A 68 24.59 -9.61 1.87
C GLU A 68 25.05 -9.95 3.28
N TYR A 69 24.30 -10.79 3.99
CA TYR A 69 24.63 -11.20 5.35
C TYR A 69 25.88 -12.08 5.41
N VAL A 70 25.97 -13.14 4.61
CA VAL A 70 27.14 -14.05 4.62
C VAL A 70 28.41 -13.36 4.12
N ASP A 71 28.29 -12.40 3.19
CA ASP A 71 29.39 -11.54 2.74
C ASP A 71 29.86 -10.63 3.86
N TYR A 72 28.93 -9.96 4.56
CA TYR A 72 29.23 -9.11 5.71
C TYR A 72 29.92 -9.86 6.84
N CYS A 73 29.49 -11.11 7.13
CA CYS A 73 30.10 -11.96 8.15
C CYS A 73 31.47 -12.54 7.71
N GLY A 74 31.86 -12.40 6.45
CA GLY A 74 33.11 -12.98 5.92
C GLY A 74 33.10 -14.51 5.88
N TYR A 75 31.93 -15.16 5.80
CA TYR A 75 31.86 -16.62 5.81
C TYR A 75 32.39 -17.24 4.49
N ALA A 76 33.12 -18.36 4.61
CA ALA A 76 33.62 -19.09 3.45
C ALA A 76 32.50 -19.60 2.51
N SER A 77 31.28 -19.76 3.03
CA SER A 77 30.08 -20.12 2.28
C SER A 77 29.61 -19.02 1.31
N SER A 78 30.01 -17.76 1.51
CA SER A 78 29.65 -16.61 0.65
C SER A 78 29.87 -16.91 -0.84
N ARG A 79 31.01 -17.52 -1.22
CA ARG A 79 31.29 -17.89 -2.61
C ARG A 79 30.21 -18.77 -3.25
N TYR A 80 29.60 -19.66 -2.48
CA TYR A 80 28.55 -20.57 -3.00
C TYR A 80 27.23 -19.86 -3.17
N PHE A 81 26.85 -18.98 -2.23
CA PHE A 81 25.67 -18.13 -2.37
C PHE A 81 25.83 -17.17 -3.57
N ASN A 82 27.02 -16.57 -3.74
CA ASN A 82 27.28 -15.62 -4.83
C ASN A 82 27.28 -16.28 -6.21
N ASN A 83 27.74 -17.52 -6.32
CA ASN A 83 27.78 -18.29 -7.56
C ASN A 83 26.49 -19.10 -7.83
N PHE A 84 25.51 -19.05 -6.94
CA PHE A 84 24.28 -19.81 -7.11
C PHE A 84 23.42 -19.20 -8.24
N ARG A 85 23.21 -20.00 -9.31
CA ARG A 85 22.43 -19.62 -10.49
C ARG A 85 21.05 -20.32 -10.55
N GLY A 86 20.72 -21.14 -9.55
CA GLY A 86 19.51 -21.97 -9.54
C GLY A 86 18.21 -21.18 -9.39
N ILE A 87 18.26 -20.01 -8.73
CA ILE A 87 17.20 -19.03 -8.86
C ILE A 87 17.54 -18.22 -10.12
N LYS A 88 17.21 -18.77 -11.27
CA LYS A 88 17.10 -17.92 -12.45
C LYS A 88 16.18 -16.79 -11.99
N LYS A 89 16.70 -15.53 -11.98
CA LYS A 89 15.84 -14.42 -12.39
C LYS A 89 15.30 -14.95 -13.72
N ARG A 90 14.13 -15.60 -13.68
CA ARG A 90 13.32 -15.66 -14.89
C ARG A 90 13.29 -14.21 -15.26
N ALA A 91 14.10 -13.89 -16.27
CA ALA A 91 14.10 -12.60 -16.85
C ALA A 91 12.63 -12.24 -16.88
N TYR A 92 12.25 -11.08 -16.44
CA TYR A 92 10.90 -10.53 -16.42
C TYR A 92 10.34 -10.43 -17.86
N SER A 93 10.59 -11.47 -18.62
CA SER A 93 10.07 -11.80 -19.94
C SER A 93 9.08 -12.96 -19.90
N LYS A 94 8.55 -13.34 -18.73
CA LYS A 94 7.16 -13.80 -18.76
C LYS A 94 6.44 -12.62 -19.35
N SER A 95 6.02 -12.79 -20.58
CA SER A 95 5.33 -11.78 -21.33
C SER A 95 4.37 -11.11 -20.35
N LYS A 96 4.51 -9.81 -20.14
CA LYS A 96 3.66 -9.03 -19.23
C LYS A 96 2.18 -9.22 -19.62
N ASN A 97 1.93 -9.86 -20.71
CA ASN A 97 0.64 -10.21 -21.30
C ASN A 97 -0.14 -11.30 -20.53
N ASN A 98 0.46 -12.00 -19.57
CA ASN A 98 -0.22 -13.04 -18.78
C ASN A 98 -0.36 -12.68 -17.30
N VAL A 99 -0.12 -11.44 -16.91
CA VAL A 99 -0.40 -10.98 -15.55
C VAL A 99 -1.88 -10.71 -15.45
N ILE A 100 -2.59 -11.48 -14.63
CA ILE A 100 -4.01 -11.26 -14.34
C ILE A 100 -4.16 -9.89 -13.68
N CYS A 101 -5.06 -9.07 -14.21
CA CYS A 101 -5.39 -7.77 -13.64
C CYS A 101 -5.85 -7.95 -12.18
N PRO A 102 -5.35 -7.15 -11.24
CA PRO A 102 -5.79 -7.24 -9.85
C PRO A 102 -7.26 -6.81 -9.74
N LYS A 103 -8.00 -7.44 -8.82
CA LYS A 103 -9.35 -7.00 -8.50
C LYS A 103 -9.35 -5.55 -8.05
N PHE A 104 -10.35 -4.80 -8.49
CA PHE A 104 -10.53 -3.38 -8.20
C PHE A 104 -11.93 -3.11 -7.66
N ILE A 105 -12.17 -1.93 -7.13
CA ILE A 105 -13.51 -1.41 -6.82
C ILE A 105 -13.95 -0.59 -8.02
N SER A 106 -15.10 -0.92 -8.58
CA SER A 106 -15.73 -0.14 -9.64
C SER A 106 -16.43 1.11 -9.08
N ALA A 107 -16.82 2.06 -9.95
CA ALA A 107 -17.58 3.24 -9.55
C ALA A 107 -18.92 2.83 -8.94
N ARG A 108 -19.59 1.81 -9.51
CA ARG A 108 -20.83 1.25 -8.95
C ARG A 108 -20.62 0.65 -7.56
N GLU A 109 -19.58 -0.16 -7.36
CA GLU A 109 -19.25 -0.70 -6.05
C GLU A 109 -18.91 0.42 -5.06
N MET A 110 -18.22 1.48 -5.51
CA MET A 110 -17.92 2.64 -4.67
C MET A 110 -19.18 3.36 -4.21
N SER A 111 -20.16 3.56 -5.09
CA SER A 111 -21.46 4.12 -4.74
C SER A 111 -22.20 3.25 -3.73
N LEU A 112 -22.20 1.92 -3.91
CA LEU A 112 -22.78 0.98 -2.93
C LEU A 112 -22.09 1.06 -1.57
N ILE A 113 -20.75 1.21 -1.55
CA ILE A 113 -19.97 1.37 -0.32
C ILE A 113 -20.35 2.65 0.42
N LEU A 114 -20.46 3.78 -0.29
CA LEU A 114 -20.84 5.05 0.32
C LEU A 114 -22.28 5.01 0.86
N ASN A 115 -23.21 4.44 0.11
CA ASN A 115 -24.60 4.25 0.56
C ASN A 115 -24.69 3.32 1.76
N TYR A 116 -23.87 2.25 1.81
CA TYR A 116 -23.80 1.35 2.97
C TYR A 116 -23.35 2.10 4.22
N ILE A 117 -22.28 2.92 4.11
CA ILE A 117 -21.76 3.70 5.23
C ILE A 117 -22.83 4.70 5.72
N ASP A 118 -23.51 5.36 4.80
CA ASP A 118 -24.54 6.35 5.15
C ASP A 118 -25.74 5.70 5.83
N SER A 119 -26.15 4.52 5.39
CA SER A 119 -27.28 3.77 5.96
C SER A 119 -26.94 2.95 7.21
N ASP A 120 -25.67 2.85 7.62
CA ASP A 120 -25.26 2.05 8.78
C ASP A 120 -25.60 2.76 10.10
N ASP A 121 -26.73 2.41 10.72
CA ASP A 121 -27.18 2.98 11.98
C ASP A 121 -26.29 2.68 13.20
N SER A 122 -25.35 1.74 13.06
CA SER A 122 -24.37 1.45 14.11
C SER A 122 -23.25 2.51 14.19
N LEU A 123 -23.13 3.36 13.17
CA LEU A 123 -22.15 4.43 13.07
C LEU A 123 -22.79 5.77 13.43
N ASP A 124 -22.09 6.58 14.21
CA ASP A 124 -22.43 7.99 14.37
C ASP A 124 -22.03 8.83 13.14
N LYS A 125 -22.60 10.02 13.03
CA LYS A 125 -22.36 10.95 11.92
C LYS A 125 -20.87 11.20 11.66
N GLU A 126 -20.08 11.41 12.73
CA GLU A 126 -18.63 11.64 12.62
C GLU A 126 -17.90 10.43 12.03
N THR A 127 -18.26 9.21 12.43
CA THR A 127 -17.63 7.99 11.91
C THR A 127 -18.04 7.71 10.46
N LYS A 128 -19.30 7.96 10.08
CA LYS A 128 -19.78 7.90 8.70
C LYS A 128 -18.97 8.83 7.80
N MET A 129 -18.86 10.09 8.20
CA MET A 129 -18.10 11.11 7.48
C MET A 129 -16.61 10.71 7.33
N LYS A 130 -15.99 10.25 8.41
CA LYS A 130 -14.61 9.76 8.41
C LYS A 130 -14.39 8.64 7.40
N TYR A 131 -15.22 7.60 7.43
CA TYR A 131 -15.04 6.44 6.56
C TYR A 131 -15.30 6.81 5.10
N SER A 132 -16.32 7.60 4.82
CA SER A 132 -16.62 8.11 3.48
C SER A 132 -15.43 8.90 2.91
N LEU A 133 -14.85 9.82 3.69
CA LEU A 133 -13.67 10.60 3.27
C LEU A 133 -12.46 9.71 3.00
N ILE A 134 -12.18 8.72 3.85
CA ILE A 134 -11.06 7.79 3.67
C ILE A 134 -11.23 7.00 2.36
N PHE A 135 -12.41 6.44 2.10
CA PHE A 135 -12.64 5.68 0.88
C PHE A 135 -12.64 6.56 -0.37
N LYS A 136 -13.22 7.78 -0.30
CA LYS A 136 -13.13 8.77 -1.38
C LYS A 136 -11.67 9.15 -1.69
N LEU A 137 -10.82 9.38 -0.69
CA LEU A 137 -9.40 9.66 -0.89
C LEU A 137 -8.66 8.49 -1.58
N MET A 138 -8.97 7.25 -1.19
CA MET A 138 -8.35 6.08 -1.83
C MET A 138 -8.85 5.85 -3.25
N PHE A 139 -10.13 6.07 -3.50
CA PHE A 139 -10.76 5.80 -4.79
C PHE A 139 -10.57 6.96 -5.77
N ASN A 140 -10.96 8.20 -5.41
CA ASN A 140 -10.92 9.34 -6.34
C ASN A 140 -9.51 9.95 -6.52
N LYS A 141 -8.60 9.74 -5.57
CA LYS A 141 -7.22 10.28 -5.62
C LYS A 141 -6.16 9.19 -5.68
N GLY A 142 -6.58 7.93 -5.67
CA GLY A 142 -5.71 6.78 -5.75
C GLY A 142 -4.71 6.69 -4.60
N LEU A 143 -5.02 7.23 -3.42
CA LEU A 143 -4.16 7.18 -2.24
C LEU A 143 -4.09 5.76 -1.67
N ARG A 144 -2.93 5.37 -1.15
CA ARG A 144 -2.81 4.16 -0.34
C ARG A 144 -3.29 4.43 1.08
N ILE A 145 -3.79 3.41 1.77
CA ILE A 145 -4.32 3.57 3.13
C ILE A 145 -3.33 4.26 4.08
N GLY A 146 -2.05 3.90 4.07
CA GLY A 146 -1.06 4.57 4.91
C GLY A 146 -0.82 6.03 4.51
N GLU A 147 -0.97 6.38 3.23
CA GLU A 147 -0.93 7.76 2.75
C GLU A 147 -2.11 8.56 3.29
N VAL A 148 -3.32 7.99 3.26
CA VAL A 148 -4.52 8.64 3.81
C VAL A 148 -4.42 8.84 5.31
N LEU A 149 -4.05 7.79 6.05
CA LEU A 149 -3.97 7.85 7.52
C LEU A 149 -2.85 8.75 8.03
N GLY A 150 -1.87 9.06 7.19
CA GLY A 150 -0.75 9.94 7.51
C GLY A 150 -0.97 11.42 7.15
N ILE A 151 -2.12 11.80 6.59
CA ILE A 151 -2.44 13.19 6.27
C ILE A 151 -2.53 14.03 7.55
N THR A 152 -1.93 15.21 7.52
CA THR A 152 -1.97 16.20 8.61
C THR A 152 -2.50 17.55 8.13
N ILE A 153 -2.82 18.44 9.06
CA ILE A 153 -3.32 19.79 8.76
C ILE A 153 -2.33 20.59 7.89
N GLU A 154 -1.02 20.43 8.09
CA GLU A 154 -0.01 21.17 7.32
C GLU A 154 0.18 20.64 5.89
N ASP A 155 -0.48 19.54 5.51
CA ASP A 155 -0.25 18.95 4.20
C ASP A 155 -1.03 19.63 3.07
N PHE A 156 -1.88 20.61 3.36
CA PHE A 156 -2.69 21.33 2.38
C PHE A 156 -2.09 22.67 2.01
N GLU A 157 -2.06 22.99 0.73
CA GLU A 157 -1.63 24.26 0.16
C GLU A 157 -2.66 24.74 -0.85
N GLU A 158 -3.13 25.98 -0.70
CA GLU A 158 -4.02 26.63 -1.66
C GLU A 158 -3.31 26.87 -2.99
N VAL A 159 -3.98 26.55 -4.08
CA VAL A 159 -3.48 26.77 -5.44
C VAL A 159 -4.63 27.27 -6.29
N TYR A 160 -4.32 28.23 -7.17
CA TYR A 160 -5.29 28.78 -8.09
C TYR A 160 -4.98 28.31 -9.51
N SER A 161 -6.03 27.94 -10.28
CA SER A 161 -5.91 27.70 -11.71
C SER A 161 -5.59 29.00 -12.46
N ASN A 162 -5.22 28.87 -13.74
CA ASN A 162 -5.05 30.04 -14.60
C ASN A 162 -6.37 30.82 -14.81
N GLU A 163 -7.51 30.19 -14.57
CA GLU A 163 -8.85 30.75 -14.67
C GLU A 163 -9.36 31.34 -13.34
N GLY A 164 -8.57 31.16 -12.26
CA GLY A 164 -8.86 31.69 -10.93
C GLY A 164 -9.62 30.72 -10.00
N ASP A 165 -9.85 29.47 -10.41
CA ASP A 165 -10.52 28.48 -9.57
C ASP A 165 -9.58 28.04 -8.43
N LEU A 166 -10.12 27.97 -7.23
CA LEU A 166 -9.41 27.48 -6.05
C LEU A 166 -9.43 25.96 -6.00
N TYR A 167 -8.28 25.37 -5.78
CA TYR A 167 -8.12 23.98 -5.40
C TYR A 167 -6.96 23.81 -4.44
N TYR A 168 -6.85 22.65 -3.82
CA TYR A 168 -5.85 22.36 -2.80
C TYR A 168 -4.86 21.33 -3.28
N LYS A 169 -3.59 21.61 -3.08
CA LYS A 169 -2.52 20.64 -3.24
C LYS A 169 -2.33 19.91 -1.91
N LEU A 170 -2.50 18.59 -1.92
CA LEU A 170 -2.26 17.74 -0.77
C LEU A 170 -0.88 17.10 -0.90
N TYR A 171 -0.01 17.36 0.06
CA TYR A 171 1.30 16.75 0.18
C TYR A 171 1.22 15.42 0.91
N ILE A 172 1.86 14.40 0.34
CA ILE A 172 1.94 13.06 0.91
C ILE A 172 3.39 12.81 1.29
N ARG A 173 3.65 12.63 2.57
CA ARG A 173 4.99 12.49 3.13
C ARG A 173 4.99 11.61 4.38
N ASN A 174 6.16 11.18 4.85
CA ASN A 174 6.34 10.49 6.11
C ASN A 174 7.02 11.41 7.12
N ARG A 175 6.66 11.24 8.38
CA ARG A 175 7.21 11.95 9.53
C ARG A 175 7.83 10.97 10.52
N MET A 176 8.70 11.45 11.40
CA MET A 176 9.25 10.60 12.47
C MET A 176 8.17 10.17 13.46
N SER A 177 7.18 11.05 13.71
CA SER A 177 6.01 10.76 14.55
C SER A 177 5.08 9.68 13.98
N ASP A 178 5.19 9.35 12.68
CA ASP A 178 4.31 8.40 12.02
C ASP A 178 4.53 6.98 12.52
N ASN A 179 3.45 6.32 12.93
CA ASN A 179 3.43 4.88 13.17
C ASN A 179 3.39 4.12 11.83
N ALA A 180 3.50 2.80 11.90
CA ALA A 180 3.45 1.93 10.72
C ALA A 180 2.18 2.11 9.87
N ASP A 181 1.05 2.46 10.51
CA ASP A 181 -0.25 2.66 9.86
C ASP A 181 -0.35 4.00 9.13
N GLN A 182 0.39 5.03 9.57
CA GLN A 182 0.43 6.37 8.98
C GLN A 182 1.51 6.51 7.91
N ARG A 183 2.40 5.54 7.79
CA ARG A 183 3.52 5.65 6.84
C ARG A 183 3.10 5.37 5.42
N ALA A 184 3.42 6.31 4.54
CA ALA A 184 3.33 6.11 3.12
C ALA A 184 4.41 5.13 2.62
N LYS A 185 4.11 4.45 1.53
CA LYS A 185 5.10 3.59 0.88
C LYS A 185 6.16 4.47 0.22
N ARG A 186 7.44 4.05 0.30
CA ARG A 186 8.55 4.73 -0.35
C ARG A 186 8.26 5.00 -1.83
N CYS A 187 8.45 6.23 -2.27
CA CYS A 187 8.32 6.65 -3.65
C CYS A 187 9.48 7.59 -4.03
N LEU A 188 9.59 7.90 -5.31
CA LEU A 188 10.57 8.86 -5.79
C LEU A 188 10.21 10.26 -5.28
N THR A 189 11.23 11.01 -4.95
CA THR A 189 11.11 12.44 -4.65
C THR A 189 10.92 13.24 -5.94
N MET A 190 10.21 14.33 -5.87
CA MET A 190 9.99 15.20 -7.04
C MET A 190 11.29 15.78 -7.57
N ASN A 191 12.24 16.08 -6.71
CA ASN A 191 13.54 16.69 -7.05
C ASN A 191 14.72 15.69 -7.09
N GLY A 192 14.49 14.41 -6.87
CA GLY A 192 15.47 13.34 -7.04
C GLY A 192 16.61 13.27 -6.01
N GLN A 193 16.76 14.27 -5.14
CA GLN A 193 17.89 14.34 -4.21
C GLN A 193 17.62 13.70 -2.85
N TYR A 194 16.38 13.70 -2.38
CA TYR A 194 16.03 13.27 -1.04
C TYR A 194 15.06 12.09 -1.05
N SER A 195 15.22 11.21 -0.08
CA SER A 195 14.33 10.08 0.11
C SER A 195 13.00 10.55 0.70
N TYR A 196 11.90 10.13 0.12
CA TYR A 196 10.56 10.32 0.66
C TYR A 196 10.42 9.84 2.12
N ASN A 197 11.16 8.80 2.51
CA ASN A 197 11.24 8.28 3.86
C ASN A 197 12.48 8.81 4.60
N ALA A 198 12.89 10.03 4.34
CA ALA A 198 14.00 10.63 5.09
C ALA A 198 13.69 10.60 6.60
N PRO A 199 14.68 10.29 7.45
CA PRO A 199 14.45 10.21 8.91
C PRO A 199 14.11 11.57 9.52
N ILE A 200 14.44 12.65 8.83
CA ILE A 200 14.17 14.02 9.28
C ILE A 200 13.14 14.64 8.33
N TYR A 201 12.04 15.09 8.91
CA TYR A 201 10.98 15.82 8.24
C TYR A 201 11.01 17.27 8.76
N HIS A 202 11.51 18.19 7.96
CA HIS A 202 11.60 19.58 8.36
C HIS A 202 11.11 20.58 7.31
N ARG A 203 11.11 20.21 6.04
CA ARG A 203 10.86 21.17 4.97
C ARG A 203 10.17 20.52 3.77
N LEU A 204 9.57 21.35 2.93
CA LEU A 204 8.88 20.93 1.71
C LEU A 204 9.80 20.32 0.65
N ASP A 205 11.10 20.61 0.70
CA ASP A 205 12.12 20.06 -0.21
C ASP A 205 12.56 18.64 0.14
N ILE A 206 12.16 18.11 1.30
CA ILE A 206 12.35 16.71 1.64
C ILE A 206 11.25 15.88 0.99
N GLY A 207 11.64 14.88 0.22
CA GLY A 207 10.83 14.01 -0.61
C GLY A 207 9.35 13.88 -0.27
N TYR A 208 8.51 14.33 -1.16
CA TYR A 208 7.05 14.25 -1.05
C TYR A 208 6.43 13.82 -2.38
N GLN A 209 5.19 13.38 -2.32
CA GLN A 209 4.29 13.27 -3.47
C GLN A 209 3.12 14.23 -3.27
N GLN A 210 2.39 14.50 -4.33
CA GLN A 210 1.23 15.41 -4.28
C GLN A 210 0.05 14.87 -5.07
N VAL A 211 -1.14 15.24 -4.63
CA VAL A 211 -2.41 15.12 -5.35
C VAL A 211 -3.18 16.42 -5.20
N PHE A 212 -4.17 16.63 -6.07
CA PHE A 212 -5.00 17.83 -6.04
C PHE A 212 -6.42 17.46 -5.60
N LEU A 213 -6.99 18.31 -4.74
CA LEU A 213 -8.35 18.21 -4.23
C LEU A 213 -9.16 19.43 -4.70
N SER A 214 -10.45 19.23 -4.98
CA SER A 214 -11.38 20.36 -5.12
C SER A 214 -11.53 21.09 -3.80
N GLU A 215 -11.95 22.35 -3.86
CA GLU A 215 -12.26 23.14 -2.65
C GLU A 215 -13.31 22.44 -1.80
N GLU A 216 -14.38 21.93 -2.40
CA GLU A 216 -15.43 21.20 -1.71
C GLU A 216 -14.89 20.00 -0.94
N PHE A 217 -14.08 19.16 -1.58
CA PHE A 217 -13.52 17.98 -0.93
C PHE A 217 -12.54 18.31 0.20
N HIS A 218 -11.77 19.38 0.05
CA HIS A 218 -10.95 19.90 1.13
C HIS A 218 -11.80 20.36 2.31
N ASN A 219 -12.86 21.14 2.04
CA ASN A 219 -13.77 21.65 3.07
C ASN A 219 -14.47 20.51 3.84
N ASP A 220 -14.87 19.43 3.17
CA ASP A 220 -15.39 18.22 3.82
C ASP A 220 -14.38 17.62 4.82
N ILE A 221 -13.10 17.58 4.43
CA ILE A 221 -12.02 17.06 5.29
C ILE A 221 -11.85 17.94 6.53
N ILE A 222 -11.87 19.27 6.35
CA ILE A 222 -11.70 20.22 7.45
C ILE A 222 -12.92 20.21 8.36
N GLU A 223 -14.14 20.17 7.83
CA GLU A 223 -15.38 20.06 8.63
C GLU A 223 -15.36 18.81 9.52
N TYR A 224 -14.93 17.67 8.96
CA TYR A 224 -14.75 16.45 9.75
C TYR A 224 -13.72 16.65 10.87
N PHE A 225 -12.56 17.23 10.56
CA PHE A 225 -11.50 17.45 11.53
C PHE A 225 -11.95 18.38 12.66
N ASP A 226 -12.62 19.47 12.34
CA ASP A 226 -13.14 20.44 13.31
C ASP A 226 -14.20 19.81 14.23
N THR A 227 -15.12 19.04 13.65
CA THR A 227 -16.15 18.33 14.41
C THR A 227 -15.52 17.34 15.40
N MET A 228 -14.57 16.54 14.95
CA MET A 228 -13.85 15.56 15.75
C MET A 228 -12.99 16.24 16.84
N SER A 229 -12.25 17.28 16.47
CA SER A 229 -11.40 18.07 17.37
C SER A 229 -12.23 18.73 18.49
N ALA A 230 -13.36 19.38 18.14
CA ALA A 230 -14.27 19.98 19.10
C ALA A 230 -14.86 18.95 20.07
N ARG A 231 -15.14 17.72 19.62
CA ARG A 231 -15.59 16.64 20.49
C ARG A 231 -14.53 16.24 21.50
N PHE A 232 -13.29 15.99 21.07
CA PHE A 232 -12.20 15.64 21.99
C PHE A 232 -11.90 16.76 22.99
N LYS A 233 -11.97 18.02 22.56
CA LYS A 233 -11.83 19.18 23.44
C LYS A 233 -12.90 19.21 24.55
N ARG A 234 -14.17 18.93 24.20
CA ARG A 234 -15.26 18.83 25.17
C ARG A 234 -15.06 17.67 26.15
N GLU A 235 -14.42 16.58 25.70
CA GLU A 235 -14.10 15.43 26.51
C GLU A 235 -12.78 15.61 27.33
N ASN A 236 -12.18 16.79 27.33
CA ASN A 236 -10.87 17.10 27.94
C ASN A 236 -9.75 16.15 27.48
N LYS A 237 -9.77 15.74 26.22
CA LYS A 237 -8.74 14.88 25.60
C LYS A 237 -7.88 15.69 24.66
N THR A 238 -6.57 15.54 24.77
CA THR A 238 -5.58 16.19 23.90
C THR A 238 -5.24 15.29 22.71
N LEU A 239 -5.37 15.81 21.48
CA LEU A 239 -5.00 15.11 20.27
C LEU A 239 -3.49 14.86 20.21
N SER A 240 -3.10 13.68 19.75
CA SER A 240 -1.70 13.39 19.46
C SER A 240 -1.22 14.28 18.31
N LYS A 241 -0.09 14.95 18.51
CA LYS A 241 0.54 15.80 17.50
C LYS A 241 1.38 14.97 16.53
N ALA A 242 1.45 15.44 15.29
CA ALA A 242 2.43 15.03 14.31
C ALA A 242 3.61 16.02 14.30
N ASP A 243 4.75 15.62 13.74
CA ASP A 243 5.87 16.54 13.52
C ASP A 243 5.43 17.68 12.58
N ALA A 244 5.79 18.90 12.90
CA ALA A 244 5.55 20.09 12.12
C ALA A 244 6.73 20.43 11.20
N ILE A 245 6.46 21.10 10.09
CA ILE A 245 7.49 21.48 9.10
C ILE A 245 8.54 22.43 9.72
N ASP A 246 8.08 23.38 10.49
CA ASP A 246 8.94 24.39 11.16
C ASP A 246 9.45 23.95 12.53
N GLY A 247 9.00 22.78 13.00
CA GLY A 247 9.32 22.24 14.33
C GLY A 247 8.71 22.99 15.51
N VAL A 248 7.95 24.06 15.26
CA VAL A 248 7.35 24.95 16.27
C VAL A 248 5.83 24.91 16.20
N SER A 249 5.26 24.89 15.00
CA SER A 249 3.82 24.88 14.78
C SER A 249 3.15 23.63 15.35
N GLU A 250 1.91 23.77 15.77
CA GLU A 250 1.09 22.62 16.15
C GLU A 250 0.55 21.97 14.89
N ASN A 251 0.86 20.67 14.74
CA ASN A 251 0.40 19.86 13.62
C ASN A 251 -0.36 18.64 14.12
N TRP A 252 -1.47 18.29 13.49
CA TRP A 252 -2.33 17.16 13.88
C TRP A 252 -2.66 16.31 12.67
N TYR A 253 -2.79 15.00 12.90
CA TYR A 253 -3.36 14.09 11.91
C TYR A 253 -4.81 14.46 11.63
N ILE A 254 -5.30 14.17 10.42
CA ILE A 254 -6.71 14.37 10.09
C ILE A 254 -7.57 13.27 10.74
N PHE A 255 -7.16 12.01 10.65
CA PHE A 255 -7.99 10.87 11.04
C PHE A 255 -7.58 10.28 12.39
N TYR A 256 -8.52 10.29 13.33
CA TYR A 256 -8.31 9.76 14.69
C TYR A 256 -9.23 8.58 15.02
N ASN A 257 -8.81 7.78 16.00
CA ASN A 257 -9.65 6.76 16.61
C ASN A 257 -10.84 7.40 17.31
N LYS A 258 -12.00 6.73 17.29
CA LYS A 258 -13.24 7.28 17.88
C LYS A 258 -13.11 7.55 19.39
N LYS A 259 -12.48 6.65 20.14
CA LYS A 259 -12.43 6.71 21.62
C LYS A 259 -11.14 7.30 22.16
N LYS A 260 -10.06 7.25 21.40
CA LYS A 260 -8.72 7.66 21.81
C LYS A 260 -8.22 8.79 20.92
N PRO A 261 -7.59 9.83 21.48
CA PRO A 261 -7.04 10.93 20.70
C PRO A 261 -5.70 10.55 20.03
N THR A 262 -5.64 9.36 19.45
CA THR A 262 -4.50 8.81 18.70
C THR A 262 -4.86 8.62 17.24
N PRO A 263 -3.90 8.72 16.31
CA PRO A 263 -4.15 8.52 14.89
C PRO A 263 -4.89 7.21 14.61
N LEU A 264 -5.74 7.20 13.60
CA LEU A 264 -6.59 6.05 13.26
C LEU A 264 -5.74 4.83 12.93
N SER A 265 -6.07 3.69 13.55
CA SER A 265 -5.45 2.41 13.24
C SER A 265 -6.05 1.78 11.99
N LYS A 266 -5.20 1.23 11.15
CA LYS A 266 -5.56 0.48 9.95
C LYS A 266 -6.42 -0.74 10.27
N ASP A 267 -6.18 -1.42 11.39
CA ASP A 267 -6.89 -2.65 11.75
C ASP A 267 -8.38 -2.39 12.03
N ILE A 268 -8.72 -1.23 12.63
CA ILE A 268 -10.11 -0.84 12.87
C ILE A 268 -10.85 -0.70 11.53
N LEU A 269 -10.26 0.03 10.61
CA LEU A 269 -10.85 0.23 9.28
C LEU A 269 -10.89 -1.07 8.48
N TYR A 270 -9.87 -1.93 8.63
CA TYR A 270 -9.79 -3.22 7.96
C TYR A 270 -10.96 -4.14 8.37
N ASN A 271 -11.24 -4.24 9.66
CA ASN A 271 -12.34 -5.07 10.15
C ASN A 271 -13.69 -4.56 9.64
N TYR A 272 -13.92 -3.26 9.68
CA TYR A 272 -15.12 -2.65 9.11
C TYR A 272 -15.25 -2.91 7.60
N THR A 273 -14.18 -2.68 6.85
CA THR A 273 -14.17 -2.90 5.40
C THR A 273 -14.48 -4.35 5.03
N ARG A 274 -13.95 -5.29 5.80
CA ARG A 274 -14.20 -6.72 5.57
C ARG A 274 -15.65 -7.11 5.80
N GLU A 275 -16.26 -6.58 6.85
CA GLU A 275 -17.67 -6.81 7.15
C GLU A 275 -18.58 -6.17 6.09
N MET A 276 -18.31 -4.92 5.74
CA MET A 276 -19.01 -4.20 4.68
C MET A 276 -18.94 -4.95 3.34
N PHE A 277 -17.76 -5.41 2.91
CA PHE A 277 -17.61 -6.18 1.67
C PHE A 277 -18.43 -7.47 1.69
N LYS A 278 -18.48 -8.16 2.85
CA LYS A 278 -19.31 -9.35 3.01
C LYS A 278 -20.79 -9.01 2.84
N ASN A 279 -21.26 -7.93 3.44
CA ASN A 279 -22.67 -7.50 3.40
C ASN A 279 -23.09 -7.03 1.99
N LEU A 280 -22.15 -6.42 1.26
CA LEU A 280 -22.35 -5.98 -0.12
C LEU A 280 -22.07 -7.06 -1.17
N ASN A 281 -21.77 -8.30 -0.75
CA ASN A 281 -21.35 -9.40 -1.62
C ASN A 281 -20.13 -9.09 -2.49
N ILE A 282 -19.26 -8.15 -2.07
CA ILE A 282 -17.99 -7.89 -2.72
C ILE A 282 -17.02 -9.03 -2.35
N HIS A 283 -16.57 -9.78 -3.34
CA HIS A 283 -15.76 -10.97 -3.10
C HIS A 283 -14.43 -10.67 -2.40
N ILE A 284 -14.12 -11.41 -1.34
CA ILE A 284 -12.85 -11.33 -0.61
C ILE A 284 -12.03 -12.58 -0.91
N ASP A 285 -10.83 -12.41 -1.47
CA ASP A 285 -9.94 -13.53 -1.76
C ASP A 285 -9.40 -14.15 -0.47
N LYS A 286 -9.65 -15.44 -0.26
CA LYS A 286 -9.20 -16.15 0.95
C LYS A 286 -7.67 -16.28 1.04
N TYR A 287 -7.00 -16.31 -0.10
CA TYR A 287 -5.56 -16.58 -0.21
C TYR A 287 -4.69 -15.33 -0.41
N VAL A 288 -5.31 -14.16 -0.53
CA VAL A 288 -4.58 -12.91 -0.73
C VAL A 288 -4.35 -12.23 0.62
N ARG A 289 -3.15 -11.67 0.80
CA ARG A 289 -2.76 -10.95 2.01
C ARG A 289 -3.80 -9.88 2.35
N THR A 290 -4.06 -9.70 3.63
CA THR A 290 -5.02 -8.74 4.20
C THR A 290 -4.91 -7.31 3.63
N ASN A 291 -3.71 -6.91 3.19
CA ASN A 291 -3.46 -5.59 2.61
C ASN A 291 -4.13 -5.34 1.26
N ASN A 292 -4.71 -6.37 0.63
CA ASN A 292 -5.25 -6.23 -0.72
C ASN A 292 -6.63 -5.57 -0.75
N LEU A 293 -7.39 -5.55 0.36
CA LEU A 293 -8.70 -4.91 0.41
C LEU A 293 -8.62 -3.42 0.06
N PHE A 294 -7.75 -2.69 0.71
CA PHE A 294 -7.58 -1.26 0.48
C PHE A 294 -6.93 -0.94 -0.87
N HIS A 295 -6.07 -1.80 -1.40
CA HIS A 295 -5.48 -1.58 -2.71
C HIS A 295 -6.50 -1.62 -3.85
N ARG A 296 -7.63 -2.30 -3.68
CA ARG A 296 -8.70 -2.36 -4.68
C ARG A 296 -9.27 -0.99 -5.02
N PHE A 297 -9.37 -0.09 -4.05
CA PHE A 297 -9.81 1.29 -4.30
C PHE A 297 -8.85 2.02 -5.24
N ARG A 298 -7.55 1.94 -4.97
CA ARG A 298 -6.52 2.50 -5.85
C ARG A 298 -6.46 1.78 -7.20
N HIS A 299 -6.72 0.49 -7.24
CA HIS A 299 -6.83 -0.24 -8.51
C HIS A 299 -8.02 0.28 -9.32
N GLY A 300 -9.17 0.57 -8.68
CA GLY A 300 -10.33 1.22 -9.29
C GLY A 300 -9.97 2.55 -9.92
N PHE A 301 -9.27 3.42 -9.19
CA PHE A 301 -8.77 4.68 -9.75
C PHE A 301 -7.90 4.48 -10.99
N CYS A 302 -6.96 3.53 -10.97
CA CYS A 302 -6.11 3.26 -12.12
C CYS A 302 -6.92 2.74 -13.33
N MET A 303 -7.87 1.83 -13.10
CA MET A 303 -8.74 1.29 -14.15
C MET A 303 -9.61 2.38 -14.75
N TYR A 304 -10.19 3.25 -13.94
CA TYR A 304 -11.00 4.38 -14.39
C TYR A 304 -10.19 5.31 -15.30
N LEU A 305 -9.01 5.74 -14.87
CA LEU A 305 -8.15 6.62 -15.68
C LEU A 305 -7.78 6.00 -17.03
N LEU A 306 -7.49 4.69 -17.05
CA LEU A 306 -7.01 4.02 -18.27
C LEU A 306 -8.14 3.66 -19.24
N TYR A 307 -9.31 3.25 -18.74
CA TYR A 307 -10.35 2.64 -19.56
C TYR A 307 -11.62 3.50 -19.70
N VAL A 308 -11.92 4.37 -18.75
CA VAL A 308 -13.06 5.28 -18.80
C VAL A 308 -12.61 6.63 -19.34
N GLU A 309 -11.61 7.24 -18.72
CA GLU A 309 -11.06 8.53 -19.14
C GLU A 309 -10.08 8.42 -20.34
N ASN A 310 -9.71 7.20 -20.73
CA ASN A 310 -8.75 6.95 -21.82
C ASN A 310 -7.43 7.71 -21.69
N ILE A 311 -6.97 7.96 -20.46
CA ILE A 311 -5.71 8.66 -20.21
C ILE A 311 -4.53 7.79 -20.62
N PRO A 312 -3.62 8.29 -21.47
CA PRO A 312 -2.45 7.53 -21.89
C PRO A 312 -1.64 7.02 -20.69
N PRO A 313 -1.11 5.77 -20.72
CA PRO A 313 -0.42 5.16 -19.56
C PRO A 313 0.70 6.01 -18.97
N LEU A 314 1.41 6.79 -19.77
CA LEU A 314 2.47 7.69 -19.30
C LEU A 314 1.93 8.86 -18.47
N GLN A 315 0.77 9.40 -18.85
CA GLN A 315 0.09 10.44 -18.08
C GLN A 315 -0.59 9.86 -16.86
N ALA A 316 -1.31 8.74 -17.00
CA ALA A 316 -1.91 8.01 -15.90
C ALA A 316 -0.86 7.63 -14.83
N CYS A 317 0.38 7.32 -15.24
CA CYS A 317 1.50 7.05 -14.34
C CYS A 317 1.79 8.24 -13.41
N LYS A 318 1.73 9.48 -13.91
CA LYS A 318 1.91 10.69 -13.10
C LYS A 318 0.76 10.88 -12.11
N LEU A 319 -0.49 10.75 -12.58
CA LEU A 319 -1.68 10.91 -11.75
C LEU A 319 -1.77 9.85 -10.65
N THR A 320 -1.45 8.61 -10.98
CA THR A 320 -1.44 7.49 -10.04
C THR A 320 -0.17 7.40 -9.20
N ARG A 321 0.80 8.27 -9.45
CA ARG A 321 2.09 8.32 -8.74
C ARG A 321 2.85 6.99 -8.81
N HIS A 322 2.82 6.32 -9.95
CA HIS A 322 3.67 5.17 -10.23
C HIS A 322 5.06 5.64 -10.70
N ARG A 323 6.08 4.87 -10.33
CA ARG A 323 7.47 5.21 -10.68
C ARG A 323 7.69 5.24 -12.20
N ASN A 324 7.02 4.33 -12.90
CA ASN A 324 7.11 4.18 -14.36
C ASN A 324 5.81 3.55 -14.89
N ALA A 325 5.59 3.65 -16.19
CA ALA A 325 4.43 3.07 -16.86
C ALA A 325 4.39 1.53 -16.75
N GLU A 326 5.51 0.89 -16.50
CA GLU A 326 5.56 -0.56 -16.24
C GLU A 326 4.75 -0.96 -15.00
N GLY A 327 4.63 -0.06 -14.01
CA GLY A 327 3.78 -0.25 -12.83
C GLY A 327 2.30 -0.32 -13.17
N LEU A 328 1.88 0.21 -14.32
CA LEU A 328 0.51 0.15 -14.84
C LEU A 328 0.28 -1.05 -15.76
N ALA A 329 1.33 -1.75 -16.19
CA ALA A 329 1.19 -2.88 -17.11
C ALA A 329 0.33 -4.04 -16.54
N ILE A 330 0.16 -4.10 -15.21
CA ILE A 330 -0.73 -5.08 -14.56
C ILE A 330 -2.20 -4.86 -14.90
N TYR A 331 -2.57 -3.68 -15.40
CA TYR A 331 -3.94 -3.34 -15.79
C TYR A 331 -4.22 -3.57 -17.28
N ASN A 332 -3.22 -3.94 -18.09
CA ASN A 332 -3.37 -4.08 -19.53
C ASN A 332 -4.21 -5.29 -19.97
N ASN A 333 -4.45 -6.25 -19.07
CA ASN A 333 -5.22 -7.46 -19.35
C ASN A 333 -6.35 -7.64 -18.34
N PRO A 334 -7.39 -6.80 -18.37
CA PRO A 334 -8.58 -7.01 -17.57
C PRO A 334 -9.28 -8.31 -18.00
N THR A 335 -9.96 -8.95 -17.05
CA THR A 335 -10.82 -10.10 -17.36
C THR A 335 -12.08 -9.62 -18.11
N GLU A 336 -12.80 -10.53 -18.78
CA GLU A 336 -14.04 -10.20 -19.48
C GLU A 336 -15.07 -9.55 -18.55
N ASP A 337 -15.21 -10.05 -17.33
CA ASP A 337 -16.11 -9.48 -16.32
C ASP A 337 -15.71 -8.04 -15.95
N MET A 338 -14.40 -7.76 -15.84
CA MET A 338 -13.90 -6.42 -15.57
C MET A 338 -14.13 -5.48 -16.75
N LEU A 339 -13.99 -5.97 -17.98
CA LEU A 339 -14.30 -5.18 -19.18
C LEU A 339 -15.79 -4.87 -19.27
N ALA A 340 -16.67 -5.85 -19.00
CA ALA A 340 -18.10 -5.64 -18.99
C ALA A 340 -18.50 -4.55 -17.97
N GLU A 341 -17.94 -4.59 -16.77
CA GLU A 341 -18.22 -3.59 -15.75
C GLU A 341 -17.71 -2.19 -16.14
N LEU A 342 -16.52 -2.10 -16.75
CA LEU A 342 -16.00 -0.83 -17.25
C LEU A 342 -16.86 -0.27 -18.38
N MET A 343 -17.34 -1.12 -19.29
CA MET A 343 -18.26 -0.70 -20.37
C MET A 343 -19.58 -0.19 -19.83
N MET A 344 -20.17 -0.84 -18.80
CA MET A 344 -21.36 -0.34 -18.13
C MET A 344 -21.14 1.05 -17.51
N GLN A 345 -19.97 1.30 -16.90
CA GLN A 345 -19.64 2.61 -16.34
C GLN A 345 -19.56 3.71 -17.43
N VAL A 346 -19.01 3.37 -18.59
CA VAL A 346 -18.96 4.30 -19.73
C VAL A 346 -20.38 4.60 -20.25
N GLU A 347 -21.26 3.59 -20.34
CA GLU A 347 -22.63 3.74 -20.82
C GLU A 347 -23.52 4.52 -19.81
N GLU A 348 -23.35 4.27 -18.52
CA GLU A 348 -24.12 4.93 -17.46
C GLU A 348 -23.70 6.38 -17.24
N GLY A 349 -22.63 6.84 -17.88
CA GLY A 349 -22.12 8.22 -17.75
C GLY A 349 -21.83 8.61 -16.30
N THR A 350 -21.39 7.65 -15.49
CA THR A 350 -21.16 7.86 -14.07
C THR A 350 -20.13 8.96 -13.87
N GLU A 351 -20.55 10.14 -13.43
CA GLU A 351 -19.65 11.22 -13.04
C GLU A 351 -18.80 10.72 -11.86
N PHE A 352 -17.52 10.62 -12.09
CA PHE A 352 -16.53 10.18 -11.11
C PHE A 352 -16.22 11.27 -10.06
N TYR A 353 -16.66 12.48 -10.33
CA TYR A 353 -16.48 13.66 -9.53
C TYR A 353 -17.83 14.17 -9.01
N GLY A 354 -18.21 13.67 -7.87
CA GLY A 354 -19.23 14.24 -7.04
C GLY A 354 -18.64 14.64 -5.70
#